data_feb538487a1d6bf96ca01c3ea72dc761
#
_entry.id   feb538487a1d6bf96ca01c3ea72dc761
#
_cell.length_a   1.000
_cell.length_b   1.000
_cell.length_c   1.000
_cell.angle_alpha   90.00
_cell.angle_beta   90.00
_cell.angle_gamma   90.00
#
_symmetry.space_group_name_H-M   'P 1'
#
loop_
_entity.id
_entity.type
_entity.pdbx_description
1 polymer ?
#
loop_
_entity_poly.entity_id
_entity_poly.type
_entity_poly.pdbx_seq_one_letter_code
_entity_poly.pdbx_strand_id
1 'polypeptide(L)'
;MQRQLSGLSASGWVYLRDGDGRSLAGDGQLGGSQAGFRVAHALAGDGALRVYGRATAALRRPEQSELALGLAFAPAPGLPGDAAVERRMAIGHEGRSAFAAMVVGGVSALPLPHDFRLDAYGEAGGVGLRRGDVFADGAISIDREIAAAGPTR
;
A
#
# COMPACT_ATOMS: atom_id res chain seq x y z
N MET A 1 9.99 -1.56 11.05
CA MET A 1 10.76 -0.56 11.83
C MET A 1 10.62 0.79 11.14
N GLN A 2 9.74 1.67 11.62
CA GLN A 2 9.57 3.02 11.06
C GLN A 2 10.53 3.97 11.76
N ARG A 3 11.43 4.57 11.03
CA ARG A 3 12.23 5.71 11.51
C ARG A 3 11.48 6.99 11.14
N GLN A 4 10.87 7.63 12.11
CA GLN A 4 10.38 9.00 11.96
C GLN A 4 11.58 9.96 12.13
N LEU A 5 12.03 10.51 11.04
CA LEU A 5 12.95 11.65 11.03
C LEU A 5 12.11 12.87 10.67
N SER A 6 11.73 13.71 11.65
CA SER A 6 11.12 15.04 11.46
C SER A 6 10.18 15.16 10.23
N GLY A 7 9.06 14.45 10.26
CA GLY A 7 8.06 14.49 9.17
C GLY A 7 8.37 13.59 7.97
N LEU A 8 9.52 12.91 7.95
CA LEU A 8 9.89 11.94 6.92
C LEU A 8 9.54 10.52 7.39
N SER A 9 8.88 9.74 6.55
CA SER A 9 8.61 8.32 6.75
C SER A 9 9.06 7.50 5.55
N ALA A 10 9.52 6.28 5.80
CA ALA A 10 9.90 5.34 4.77
C ALA A 10 9.37 3.95 5.13
N SER A 11 8.87 3.23 4.14
CA SER A 11 8.39 1.87 4.27
C SER A 11 8.77 1.04 3.06
N GLY A 12 8.95 -0.26 3.25
CA GLY A 12 9.20 -1.20 2.17
C GLY A 12 8.46 -2.49 2.43
N TRP A 13 8.10 -3.19 1.36
CA TRP A 13 7.42 -4.47 1.42
C TRP A 13 7.95 -5.41 0.36
N VAL A 14 7.86 -6.69 0.65
CA VAL A 14 8.10 -7.76 -0.31
C VAL A 14 6.93 -8.72 -0.18
N TYR A 15 6.29 -9.00 -1.28
CA TYR A 15 5.22 -9.96 -1.37
C TYR A 15 5.65 -11.11 -2.28
N LEU A 16 5.70 -12.30 -1.73
CA LEU A 16 6.07 -13.51 -2.46
C LEU A 16 4.82 -14.38 -2.63
N ARG A 17 4.50 -14.72 -3.86
CA ARG A 17 3.42 -15.64 -4.19
C ARG A 17 3.98 -16.81 -4.98
N ASP A 18 3.69 -18.01 -4.51
CA ASP A 18 3.96 -19.24 -5.24
C ASP A 18 2.70 -19.64 -6.01
N GLY A 19 2.85 -19.90 -7.31
CA GLY A 19 1.75 -20.31 -8.20
C GLY A 19 1.69 -19.52 -9.51
N ASP A 20 1.17 -20.16 -10.54
CA ASP A 20 0.90 -19.55 -11.85
C ASP A 20 -0.30 -18.61 -11.71
N GLY A 21 -0.01 -17.33 -11.46
CA GLY A 21 -0.99 -16.29 -11.13
C GLY A 21 -2.09 -16.09 -12.17
N ARG A 22 -3.07 -16.98 -12.20
CA ARG A 22 -4.38 -16.68 -12.77
C ARG A 22 -5.14 -15.84 -11.77
N SER A 23 -4.99 -14.51 -11.89
CA SER A 23 -5.86 -13.57 -11.19
C SER A 23 -7.26 -13.69 -11.80
N LEU A 24 -8.28 -13.81 -10.95
CA LEU A 24 -9.69 -13.69 -11.34
C LEU A 24 -10.09 -12.24 -11.65
N ALA A 25 -9.21 -11.28 -11.40
CA ALA A 25 -9.36 -9.89 -11.79
C ALA A 25 -8.56 -9.66 -13.08
N GLY A 26 -9.26 -9.30 -14.15
CA GLY A 26 -8.67 -9.05 -15.45
C GLY A 26 -7.57 -8.00 -15.37
N ASP A 27 -6.47 -8.24 -16.09
CA ASP A 27 -5.36 -7.34 -16.44
C ASP A 27 -4.73 -6.47 -15.32
N GLY A 28 -4.89 -6.81 -14.05
CA GLY A 28 -4.22 -6.14 -12.94
C GLY A 28 -2.90 -6.81 -12.57
N GLN A 29 -1.85 -6.04 -12.36
CA GLN A 29 -0.51 -6.42 -11.90
C GLN A 29 -0.47 -7.17 -10.54
N LEU A 30 -1.61 -7.53 -9.98
CA LEU A 30 -1.79 -8.05 -8.62
C LEU A 30 -1.56 -9.57 -8.47
N GLY A 31 -1.16 -10.27 -9.53
CA GLY A 31 -1.05 -11.74 -9.52
C GLY A 31 0.33 -12.32 -9.18
N GLY A 32 1.41 -11.52 -9.11
CA GLY A 32 2.79 -11.99 -9.01
C GLY A 32 3.52 -11.56 -7.74
N SER A 33 4.70 -12.17 -7.51
CA SER A 33 5.62 -11.69 -6.48
C SER A 33 6.10 -10.28 -6.80
N GLN A 34 6.05 -9.39 -5.82
CA GLN A 34 6.41 -7.98 -6.00
C GLN A 34 7.14 -7.43 -4.78
N ALA A 35 7.93 -6.40 -5.01
CA ALA A 35 8.57 -5.63 -3.96
C ALA A 35 8.31 -4.14 -4.20
N GLY A 36 8.29 -3.38 -3.14
CA GLY A 36 8.12 -1.94 -3.24
C GLY A 36 8.73 -1.19 -2.08
N PHE A 37 8.95 0.10 -2.34
CA PHE A 37 9.48 1.04 -1.39
C PHE A 37 8.75 2.36 -1.52
N ARG A 38 8.43 3.01 -0.41
CA ARG A 38 7.76 4.30 -0.34
C ARG A 38 8.48 5.21 0.64
N VAL A 39 8.67 6.46 0.24
CA VAL A 39 9.11 7.55 1.10
C VAL A 39 8.04 8.61 1.08
N ALA A 40 7.70 9.18 2.22
CA ALA A 40 6.76 10.28 2.33
C ALA A 40 7.27 11.35 3.28
N HIS A 41 6.97 12.61 2.96
CA HIS A 41 7.31 13.77 3.77
C HIS A 41 6.06 14.60 4.04
N ALA A 42 5.84 14.92 5.32
CA ALA A 42 4.74 15.79 5.73
C ALA A 42 5.01 17.23 5.28
N LEU A 43 4.05 17.83 4.57
CA LEU A 43 4.13 19.22 4.12
C LEU A 43 3.50 20.19 5.12
N ALA A 44 2.61 19.69 5.99
CA ALA A 44 2.00 20.44 7.07
C ALA A 44 2.33 19.81 8.42
N GLY A 45 2.39 20.62 9.47
CA GLY A 45 2.83 20.20 10.80
C GLY A 45 1.94 19.14 11.46
N ASP A 46 0.69 19.03 11.06
CA ASP A 46 -0.27 18.00 11.50
C ASP A 46 -0.16 16.69 10.71
N GLY A 47 0.67 16.65 9.65
CA GLY A 47 0.82 15.49 8.78
C GLY A 47 -0.37 15.20 7.88
N ALA A 48 -1.39 16.10 7.85
CA ALA A 48 -2.56 15.93 7.03
C ALA A 48 -2.26 15.91 5.53
N LEU A 49 -1.26 16.68 5.09
CA LEU A 49 -0.80 16.70 3.71
C LEU A 49 0.62 16.16 3.61
N ARG A 50 0.84 15.20 2.74
CA ARG A 50 2.14 14.56 2.52
C ARG A 50 2.43 14.46 1.03
N VAL A 51 3.67 14.75 0.66
CA VAL A 51 4.23 14.35 -0.63
C VAL A 51 4.89 12.99 -0.47
N TYR A 52 4.76 12.12 -1.48
CA TYR A 52 5.42 10.83 -1.45
C TYR A 52 5.96 10.41 -2.80
N GLY A 53 6.99 9.57 -2.75
CA GLY A 53 7.49 8.80 -3.87
C GLY A 53 7.43 7.31 -3.55
N ARG A 54 7.06 6.48 -4.52
CA ARG A 54 7.14 5.03 -4.40
C ARG A 54 7.74 4.41 -5.64
N ALA A 55 8.41 3.30 -5.44
CA ALA A 55 8.90 2.41 -6.49
C ALA A 55 8.32 1.02 -6.24
N THR A 56 7.84 0.38 -7.29
CA THR A 56 7.39 -1.01 -7.26
C THR A 56 8.00 -1.79 -8.41
N ALA A 57 8.32 -3.04 -8.16
CA ALA A 57 8.86 -3.95 -9.17
C ALA A 57 8.23 -5.33 -9.01
N ALA A 58 7.82 -5.91 -10.13
CA ALA A 58 7.43 -7.31 -10.18
C ALA A 58 8.71 -8.17 -10.16
N LEU A 59 8.83 -9.07 -9.18
CA LEU A 59 10.07 -9.84 -8.98
C LEU A 59 10.31 -10.89 -10.06
N ARG A 60 9.26 -11.33 -10.75
CA ARG A 60 9.35 -12.32 -11.85
C ARG A 60 9.38 -11.68 -13.25
N ARG A 61 9.04 -10.39 -13.35
CA ARG A 61 9.02 -9.61 -14.60
C ARG A 61 9.51 -8.19 -14.31
N PRO A 62 10.83 -7.98 -14.24
CA PRO A 62 11.40 -6.66 -13.92
C PRO A 62 11.02 -5.56 -14.93
N GLU A 63 10.55 -5.94 -16.13
CA GLU A 63 10.00 -5.00 -17.13
C GLU A 63 8.72 -4.30 -16.65
N GLN A 64 8.06 -4.82 -15.63
CA GLN A 64 6.88 -4.22 -14.98
C GLN A 64 7.28 -3.46 -13.72
N SER A 65 8.22 -2.55 -13.83
CA SER A 65 8.62 -1.65 -12.76
C SER A 65 7.94 -0.28 -12.93
N GLU A 66 7.56 0.30 -11.81
CA GLU A 66 6.84 1.58 -11.78
C GLU A 66 7.43 2.50 -10.72
N LEU A 67 7.57 3.78 -11.06
CA LEU A 67 7.74 4.87 -10.12
C LEU A 67 6.44 5.66 -10.03
N ALA A 68 6.13 6.17 -8.85
CA ALA A 68 5.05 7.11 -8.68
C ALA A 68 5.48 8.26 -7.78
N LEU A 69 5.02 9.46 -8.12
CA LEU A 69 5.09 10.65 -7.29
C LEU A 69 3.66 11.11 -7.00
N GLY A 70 3.36 11.39 -5.75
CA GLY A 70 1.99 11.71 -5.36
C GLY A 70 1.89 12.64 -4.16
N LEU A 71 0.66 13.08 -3.96
CA LEU A 71 0.21 13.79 -2.78
C LEU A 71 -0.84 12.93 -2.08
N ALA A 72 -0.73 12.82 -0.78
CA ALA A 72 -1.70 12.14 0.07
C ALA A 72 -2.26 13.12 1.10
N PHE A 73 -3.55 13.05 1.32
CA PHE A 73 -4.28 13.91 2.24
C PHE A 73 -5.11 13.05 3.20
N ALA A 74 -4.91 13.25 4.50
CA ALA A 74 -5.75 12.69 5.55
C ALA A 74 -6.94 13.62 5.79
N PRO A 75 -8.18 13.22 5.45
CA PRO A 75 -9.33 14.12 5.45
C PRO A 75 -9.76 14.55 6.85
N ALA A 76 -9.51 13.75 7.87
CA ALA A 76 -9.77 14.12 9.25
C ALA A 76 -8.87 13.36 10.24
N PRO A 77 -8.52 14.00 11.36
CA PRO A 77 -7.82 13.32 12.45
C PRO A 77 -8.63 12.11 12.97
N GLY A 78 -7.97 10.97 13.10
CA GLY A 78 -8.60 9.75 13.61
C GLY A 78 -9.34 8.90 12.57
N LEU A 79 -9.52 9.38 11.34
CA LEU A 79 -9.94 8.51 10.25
C LEU A 79 -8.74 7.69 9.74
N PRO A 80 -8.86 6.37 9.68
CA PRO A 80 -7.77 5.49 9.26
C PRO A 80 -7.68 5.42 7.73
N GLY A 81 -7.60 6.59 7.06
CA GLY A 81 -7.57 6.62 5.61
C GLY A 81 -7.07 7.92 5.02
N ASP A 82 -6.48 7.80 3.85
CA ASP A 82 -5.96 8.87 3.02
C ASP A 82 -6.64 8.91 1.66
N ALA A 83 -6.87 10.10 1.14
CA ALA A 83 -7.08 10.30 -0.29
C ALA A 83 -5.73 10.64 -0.94
N ALA A 84 -5.44 10.08 -2.09
CA ALA A 84 -4.18 10.31 -2.78
C ALA A 84 -4.38 10.52 -4.28
N VAL A 85 -3.54 11.36 -4.84
CA VAL A 85 -3.36 11.49 -6.29
C VAL A 85 -1.91 11.28 -6.62
N GLU A 86 -1.63 10.53 -7.67
CA GLU A 86 -0.25 10.24 -8.06
C GLU A 86 -0.07 10.24 -9.58
N ARG A 87 1.14 10.56 -9.99
CA ARG A 87 1.63 10.34 -11.35
C ARG A 87 2.45 9.07 -11.35
N ARG A 88 1.96 8.05 -12.04
CA ARG A 88 2.66 6.79 -12.31
C ARG A 88 3.50 6.92 -13.55
N MET A 89 4.70 6.39 -13.50
CA MET A 89 5.68 6.38 -14.58
C MET A 89 6.21 4.95 -14.71
N ALA A 90 5.97 4.36 -15.86
CA ALA A 90 6.54 3.06 -16.17
C ALA A 90 8.06 3.18 -16.36
N ILE A 91 8.83 2.29 -15.78
CA ILE A 91 10.29 2.22 -15.98
C ILE A 91 10.64 1.18 -17.05
N GLY A 92 9.73 0.28 -17.38
CA GLY A 92 9.90 -0.78 -18.37
C GLY A 92 9.02 -0.60 -19.58
N HIS A 93 9.16 -1.49 -20.54
CA HIS A 93 8.45 -1.45 -21.83
C HIS A 93 6.97 -1.83 -21.71
N GLU A 94 6.55 -2.51 -20.64
CA GLU A 94 5.18 -3.00 -20.42
C GLU A 94 4.37 -2.12 -19.45
N GLY A 95 4.95 -1.05 -18.93
CA GLY A 95 4.29 -0.16 -17.97
C GLY A 95 3.51 0.95 -18.67
N ARG A 96 2.49 1.47 -17.98
CA ARG A 96 1.65 2.57 -18.47
C ARG A 96 1.82 3.79 -17.59
N SER A 97 2.24 4.90 -18.21
CA SER A 97 2.33 6.18 -17.50
C SER A 97 0.96 6.84 -17.45
N ALA A 98 0.42 7.07 -16.27
CA ALA A 98 -0.91 7.64 -16.07
C ALA A 98 -1.01 8.42 -14.76
N PHE A 99 -2.04 9.25 -14.65
CA PHE A 99 -2.49 9.77 -13.35
C PHE A 99 -3.42 8.76 -12.69
N ALA A 100 -3.30 8.63 -11.38
CA ALA A 100 -4.19 7.83 -10.56
C ALA A 100 -4.72 8.67 -9.41
N ALA A 101 -5.97 8.40 -9.03
CA ALA A 101 -6.57 8.91 -7.80
C ALA A 101 -7.11 7.72 -7.01
N MET A 102 -6.87 7.71 -5.70
CA MET A 102 -7.23 6.59 -4.86
C MET A 102 -7.58 7.03 -3.44
N VAL A 103 -8.33 6.20 -2.76
CA VAL A 103 -8.47 6.21 -1.31
C VAL A 103 -7.82 4.95 -0.77
N VAL A 104 -7.08 5.08 0.32
CA VAL A 104 -6.38 3.99 0.97
C VAL A 104 -6.57 4.12 2.47
N GLY A 105 -6.84 3.03 3.15
CA GLY A 105 -7.00 3.06 4.59
C GLY A 105 -6.85 1.69 5.22
N GLY A 106 -6.76 1.67 6.53
CA GLY A 106 -6.65 0.44 7.28
C GLY A 106 -6.56 0.67 8.77
N VAL A 107 -6.82 -0.37 9.50
CA VAL A 107 -6.65 -0.44 10.95
C VAL A 107 -5.67 -1.56 11.27
N SER A 108 -4.85 -1.36 12.29
CA SER A 108 -3.90 -2.37 12.75
C SER A 108 -4.08 -2.60 14.24
N ALA A 109 -4.02 -3.88 14.62
CA ALA A 109 -4.09 -4.35 15.98
C ALA A 109 -5.34 -3.84 16.73
N LEU A 110 -6.46 -3.67 16.00
CA LEU A 110 -7.73 -3.31 16.63
C LEU A 110 -8.17 -4.44 17.58
N PRO A 111 -8.31 -4.17 18.88
CA PRO A 111 -8.68 -5.20 19.84
C PRO A 111 -10.11 -5.67 19.62
N LEU A 112 -10.29 -6.96 19.58
CA LEU A 112 -11.59 -7.65 19.54
C LEU A 112 -11.81 -8.44 20.83
N PRO A 113 -13.04 -8.88 21.12
CA PRO A 113 -13.31 -9.77 22.25
C PRO A 113 -12.46 -11.05 22.23
N HIS A 114 -12.17 -11.61 23.41
CA HIS A 114 -11.42 -12.86 23.59
C HIS A 114 -9.94 -12.79 23.11
N ASP A 115 -9.29 -11.64 23.28
CA ASP A 115 -7.88 -11.39 22.95
C ASP A 115 -7.56 -11.56 21.44
N PHE A 116 -8.56 -11.48 20.61
CA PHE A 116 -8.34 -11.35 19.16
C PHE A 116 -7.93 -9.94 18.77
N ARG A 117 -7.18 -9.82 17.68
CA ARG A 117 -6.78 -8.56 17.06
C ARG A 117 -7.17 -8.59 15.59
N LEU A 118 -7.66 -7.46 15.10
CA LEU A 118 -8.03 -7.26 13.70
C LEU A 118 -7.02 -6.32 13.05
N ASP A 119 -6.47 -6.75 11.94
CA ASP A 119 -5.79 -5.92 10.97
C ASP A 119 -6.62 -5.91 9.69
N ALA A 120 -6.87 -4.73 9.16
CA ALA A 120 -7.59 -4.57 7.90
C ALA A 120 -6.94 -3.47 7.07
N TYR A 121 -6.84 -3.69 5.79
CA TYR A 121 -6.34 -2.76 4.81
C TYR A 121 -7.25 -2.78 3.59
N GLY A 122 -7.46 -1.61 2.98
CA GLY A 122 -8.19 -1.51 1.74
C GLY A 122 -7.76 -0.30 0.93
N GLU A 123 -7.76 -0.47 -0.38
CA GLU A 123 -7.57 0.62 -1.33
C GLU A 123 -8.56 0.50 -2.48
N ALA A 124 -8.99 1.64 -3.00
CA ALA A 124 -9.79 1.72 -4.21
C ALA A 124 -9.45 2.99 -4.97
N GLY A 125 -9.48 2.92 -6.29
CA GLY A 125 -9.15 4.08 -7.09
C GLY A 125 -9.37 3.89 -8.58
N GLY A 126 -8.89 4.88 -9.34
CA GLY A 126 -8.91 4.87 -10.79
C GLY A 126 -7.61 5.35 -11.38
N VAL A 127 -7.24 4.80 -12.52
CA VAL A 127 -6.04 5.10 -13.29
C VAL A 127 -6.43 5.55 -14.70
N GLY A 128 -5.96 6.74 -15.10
CA GLY A 128 -6.21 7.29 -16.44
C GLY A 128 -7.45 8.16 -16.53
N LEU A 129 -7.31 9.33 -17.18
CA LEU A 129 -8.38 10.34 -17.29
C LEU A 129 -9.36 10.10 -18.44
N ARG A 130 -9.01 9.28 -19.44
CA ARG A 130 -9.82 9.10 -20.67
C ARG A 130 -10.37 7.70 -20.88
N ARG A 131 -9.69 6.67 -20.39
CA ARG A 131 -10.14 5.28 -20.30
C ARG A 131 -9.71 4.82 -18.91
N GLY A 132 -10.52 5.18 -17.91
CA GLY A 132 -10.21 4.93 -16.53
C GLY A 132 -10.35 3.45 -16.21
N ASP A 133 -9.27 2.80 -15.83
CA ASP A 133 -9.32 1.51 -15.19
C ASP A 133 -9.56 1.75 -13.70
N VAL A 134 -10.58 1.14 -13.13
CA VAL A 134 -10.85 1.16 -11.69
C VAL A 134 -10.24 -0.06 -11.04
N PHE A 135 -9.76 0.10 -9.83
CA PHE A 135 -9.22 -0.99 -9.03
C PHE A 135 -9.72 -0.91 -7.60
N ALA A 136 -9.82 -2.05 -6.96
CA ALA A 136 -10.00 -2.16 -5.52
C ALA A 136 -9.24 -3.39 -5.04
N ASP A 137 -8.57 -3.25 -3.90
CA ASP A 137 -7.84 -4.32 -3.24
C ASP A 137 -7.95 -4.17 -1.73
N GLY A 138 -7.75 -5.25 -1.00
CA GLY A 138 -7.79 -5.22 0.45
C GLY A 138 -7.51 -6.57 1.07
N ALA A 139 -7.17 -6.53 2.35
CA ALA A 139 -6.94 -7.71 3.16
C ALA A 139 -7.48 -7.50 4.57
N ILE A 140 -7.95 -8.59 5.17
CA ILE A 140 -8.37 -8.66 6.56
C ILE A 140 -7.65 -9.83 7.20
N SER A 141 -7.04 -9.60 8.36
CA SER A 141 -6.43 -10.64 9.19
C SER A 141 -7.01 -10.55 10.60
N ILE A 142 -7.29 -11.69 11.18
CA ILE A 142 -7.69 -11.81 12.59
C ILE A 142 -6.71 -12.78 13.22
N ASP A 143 -5.98 -12.34 14.23
CA ASP A 143 -5.04 -13.16 14.98
C ASP A 143 -5.35 -13.15 16.48
N ARG A 144 -4.86 -14.16 17.16
CA ARG A 144 -4.94 -14.31 18.60
C ARG A 144 -3.64 -14.89 19.13
N GLU A 145 -3.13 -14.33 20.20
CA GLU A 145 -2.04 -14.93 20.94
C GLU A 145 -2.51 -16.17 21.71
N ILE A 146 -2.01 -17.36 21.32
CA ILE A 146 -2.45 -18.64 21.89
C ILE A 146 -1.55 -19.04 23.07
N ALA A 147 -0.28 -18.66 23.09
CA ALA A 147 0.64 -18.89 24.20
C ALA A 147 1.77 -17.88 24.19
N ALA A 148 2.00 -17.23 25.32
CA ALA A 148 3.28 -16.58 25.57
C ALA A 148 4.26 -17.67 26.05
N ALA A 149 5.32 -17.93 25.29
CA ALA A 149 6.43 -18.74 25.76
C ALA A 149 7.08 -18.01 26.93
N GLY A 150 6.76 -18.41 28.14
CA GLY A 150 7.42 -17.89 29.32
C GLY A 150 8.93 -18.20 29.27
N PRO A 151 9.78 -17.35 29.89
CA PRO A 151 11.19 -17.63 29.93
C PRO A 151 11.41 -18.95 30.67
N THR A 152 11.95 -19.93 29.99
CA THR A 152 12.50 -21.12 30.59
C THR A 152 13.66 -20.69 31.51
N ARG A 153 13.47 -20.89 32.83
CA ARG A 153 14.54 -20.75 33.82
C ARG A 153 15.55 -21.89 33.70
#